data_16ddf3db5e55d410665154fb8268cd79
#
_entry.id   16ddf3db5e55d410665154fb8268cd79
#
_cell.length_a   1.000
_cell.length_b   1.000
_cell.length_c   1.000
_cell.angle_alpha   90.00
_cell.angle_beta   90.00
_cell.angle_gamma   90.00
#
_symmetry.space_group_name_H-M   'P 1'
#
loop_
_entity.id
_entity.type
_entity.pdbx_description
1 polymer ?
#
loop_
_entity_poly.entity_id
_entity_poly.type
_entity_poly.pdbx_seq_one_letter_code
_entity_poly.pdbx_strand_id
1 'polypeptide(L)'
;MHDLVIIKRLNKKRILMALLMIILLIGLLTTGGIKLAKQYQQKQYEKQQKAQEELERQIALEQQQKEEEEKQKEAQKRIEQTNREFTEEEKDRILHIYRSTGEKRVFLTFDDGPSKSVTPLILDLLKQENVKATFFVLGNNTKYNPDLVKREFEEGHYIANHGYTHKYSTVYASPEATLEEYNFTQQAIRDALGNQNYKSKVFRFPGGSNGGYYHTAKQNSKAYLRENGIVHLDWNCLSKDAEGANTKEALMQNVIDTMGDKDSVVILMHDASDKILTYEMLPDLISYLREKGYKFQTIYDLLD
;
A
#
# COMPACT_ATOMS: atom_id res chain seq x y z
N MET A 1 -77.24 -62.36 -15.54
CA MET A 1 -76.20 -63.11 -14.78
C MET A 1 -74.76 -62.92 -15.34
N HIS A 2 -74.59 -62.63 -16.63
CA HIS A 2 -73.23 -62.49 -17.26
C HIS A 2 -72.51 -61.25 -16.83
N ASP A 3 -73.16 -60.05 -16.68
CA ASP A 3 -72.58 -58.78 -16.33
C ASP A 3 -72.02 -58.73 -14.89
N LEU A 4 -72.72 -59.40 -13.95
CA LEU A 4 -72.23 -59.46 -12.55
C LEU A 4 -70.91 -60.28 -12.38
N VAL A 5 -70.68 -61.27 -13.24
CA VAL A 5 -69.45 -62.04 -13.22
C VAL A 5 -68.27 -61.24 -13.81
N ILE A 6 -68.56 -60.45 -14.84
CA ILE A 6 -67.52 -59.57 -15.45
C ILE A 6 -67.10 -58.49 -14.51
N ILE A 7 -68.05 -57.78 -13.82
CA ILE A 7 -67.76 -56.75 -12.85
C ILE A 7 -66.98 -57.31 -11.64
N LYS A 8 -67.36 -58.49 -11.16
CA LYS A 8 -66.57 -59.15 -10.09
C LYS A 8 -65.15 -59.58 -10.54
N ARG A 9 -64.96 -60.00 -11.82
CA ARG A 9 -63.64 -60.33 -12.37
C ARG A 9 -62.81 -59.06 -12.59
N LEU A 10 -63.36 -57.96 -13.06
CA LEU A 10 -62.70 -56.67 -13.22
C LEU A 10 -62.30 -56.06 -11.85
N ASN A 11 -63.15 -56.19 -10.84
CA ASN A 11 -62.77 -55.74 -9.49
C ASN A 11 -61.66 -56.62 -8.88
N LYS A 12 -61.69 -57.95 -9.07
CA LYS A 12 -60.59 -58.82 -8.62
C LYS A 12 -59.25 -58.50 -9.32
N LYS A 13 -59.27 -58.22 -10.63
CA LYS A 13 -58.07 -57.82 -11.36
C LYS A 13 -57.56 -56.43 -10.90
N ARG A 14 -58.47 -55.46 -10.65
CA ARG A 14 -58.10 -54.17 -10.10
C ARG A 14 -57.52 -54.28 -8.69
N ILE A 15 -58.11 -55.10 -7.82
CA ILE A 15 -57.58 -55.35 -6.47
C ILE A 15 -56.25 -56.09 -6.55
N LEU A 16 -56.08 -57.05 -7.45
CA LEU A 16 -54.79 -57.73 -7.64
C LEU A 16 -53.71 -56.80 -8.18
N MET A 17 -54.08 -55.92 -9.13
CA MET A 17 -53.14 -54.86 -9.64
C MET A 17 -52.80 -53.87 -8.56
N ALA A 18 -53.74 -53.41 -7.72
CA ALA A 18 -53.46 -52.55 -6.59
C ALA A 18 -52.56 -53.19 -5.54
N LEU A 19 -52.77 -54.50 -5.25
CA LEU A 19 -51.88 -55.28 -4.38
C LEU A 19 -50.49 -55.44 -4.95
N LEU A 20 -50.36 -55.70 -6.26
CA LEU A 20 -49.05 -55.76 -6.95
C LEU A 20 -48.37 -54.41 -6.97
N MET A 21 -49.10 -53.32 -7.16
CA MET A 21 -48.54 -51.95 -7.04
C MET A 21 -48.08 -51.63 -5.61
N ILE A 22 -48.83 -52.02 -4.60
CA ILE A 22 -48.45 -51.88 -3.20
C ILE A 22 -47.21 -52.73 -2.88
N ILE A 23 -47.15 -53.98 -3.36
CA ILE A 23 -45.97 -54.85 -3.19
C ILE A 23 -44.75 -54.26 -3.91
N LEU A 24 -44.92 -53.67 -5.10
CA LEU A 24 -43.85 -52.95 -5.84
C LEU A 24 -43.43 -51.68 -5.11
N LEU A 25 -44.37 -50.88 -4.55
CA LEU A 25 -44.08 -49.72 -3.71
C LEU A 25 -43.35 -50.14 -2.42
N ILE A 26 -43.78 -51.21 -1.78
CA ILE A 26 -43.11 -51.79 -0.61
C ILE A 26 -41.71 -52.32 -0.99
N GLY A 27 -41.57 -52.94 -2.15
CA GLY A 27 -40.26 -53.36 -2.69
C GLY A 27 -39.31 -52.20 -2.99
N LEU A 28 -39.80 -51.06 -3.48
CA LEU A 28 -39.06 -49.83 -3.64
C LEU A 28 -38.69 -49.16 -2.29
N LEU A 29 -39.48 -49.39 -1.28
CA LEU A 29 -39.25 -48.93 0.09
C LEU A 29 -38.41 -49.93 0.92
N THR A 30 -37.98 -51.06 0.33
CA THR A 30 -37.05 -51.97 1.03
C THR A 30 -35.72 -51.28 1.35
N THR A 31 -35.10 -51.75 2.39
CA THR A 31 -33.78 -51.19 2.86
C THR A 31 -32.74 -51.06 1.74
N GLY A 32 -32.80 -51.87 0.69
CA GLY A 32 -31.94 -51.81 -0.50
C GLY A 32 -32.26 -50.59 -1.39
N GLY A 33 -33.54 -50.35 -1.70
CA GLY A 33 -33.96 -49.21 -2.51
C GLY A 33 -33.67 -47.86 -1.83
N ILE A 34 -33.94 -47.78 -0.52
CA ILE A 34 -33.63 -46.59 0.28
C ILE A 34 -32.10 -46.33 0.32
N LYS A 35 -31.30 -47.42 0.45
CA LYS A 35 -29.85 -47.34 0.45
C LYS A 35 -29.30 -46.85 -0.89
N LEU A 36 -29.83 -47.33 -2.01
CA LEU A 36 -29.46 -46.89 -3.36
C LEU A 36 -29.84 -45.43 -3.62
N ALA A 37 -31.04 -45.02 -3.21
CA ALA A 37 -31.49 -43.62 -3.34
C ALA A 37 -30.61 -42.65 -2.50
N LYS A 38 -30.27 -43.04 -1.25
CA LYS A 38 -29.35 -42.28 -0.41
C LYS A 38 -27.94 -42.17 -1.02
N GLN A 39 -27.41 -43.27 -1.56
CA GLN A 39 -26.12 -43.27 -2.24
C GLN A 39 -26.13 -42.42 -3.50
N TYR A 40 -27.20 -42.41 -4.26
CA TYR A 40 -27.35 -41.54 -5.43
C TYR A 40 -27.43 -40.08 -5.02
N GLN A 41 -28.23 -39.72 -4.01
CA GLN A 41 -28.30 -38.36 -3.46
C GLN A 41 -26.95 -37.91 -2.92
N GLN A 42 -26.25 -38.78 -2.19
CA GLN A 42 -24.92 -38.46 -1.67
C GLN A 42 -23.91 -38.16 -2.79
N LYS A 43 -23.89 -38.97 -3.86
CA LYS A 43 -23.05 -38.75 -5.04
C LYS A 43 -23.40 -37.44 -5.77
N GLN A 44 -24.68 -37.09 -5.88
CA GLN A 44 -25.08 -35.81 -6.48
C GLN A 44 -24.67 -34.63 -5.60
N TYR A 45 -24.81 -34.75 -4.30
CA TYR A 45 -24.37 -33.76 -3.34
C TYR A 45 -22.84 -33.54 -3.41
N GLU A 46 -22.07 -34.62 -3.40
CA GLU A 46 -20.60 -34.55 -3.54
C GLU A 46 -20.17 -33.95 -4.88
N LYS A 47 -20.89 -34.27 -5.95
CA LYS A 47 -20.64 -33.64 -7.28
C LYS A 47 -20.95 -32.16 -7.29
N GLN A 48 -22.03 -31.73 -6.62
CA GLN A 48 -22.37 -30.33 -6.50
C GLN A 48 -21.35 -29.59 -5.65
N GLN A 49 -20.92 -30.15 -4.51
CA GLN A 49 -19.88 -29.55 -3.69
C GLN A 49 -18.57 -29.37 -4.45
N LYS A 50 -18.10 -30.41 -5.17
CA LYS A 50 -16.89 -30.29 -5.98
C LYS A 50 -17.00 -29.24 -7.08
N ALA A 51 -18.17 -29.11 -7.71
CA ALA A 51 -18.40 -28.09 -8.72
C ALA A 51 -18.43 -26.69 -8.12
N GLN A 52 -18.98 -26.55 -6.90
CA GLN A 52 -18.98 -25.30 -6.15
C GLN A 52 -17.55 -24.88 -5.75
N GLU A 53 -16.78 -25.81 -5.19
CA GLU A 53 -15.37 -25.59 -4.82
C GLU A 53 -14.50 -25.18 -6.04
N GLU A 54 -14.73 -25.84 -7.17
CA GLU A 54 -14.03 -25.51 -8.43
C GLU A 54 -14.38 -24.10 -8.92
N LEU A 55 -15.66 -23.72 -8.86
CA LEU A 55 -16.13 -22.39 -9.24
C LEU A 55 -15.55 -21.31 -8.31
N GLU A 56 -15.57 -21.54 -7.00
CA GLU A 56 -14.97 -20.61 -6.01
C GLU A 56 -13.47 -20.44 -6.25
N ARG A 57 -12.77 -21.53 -6.58
CA ARG A 57 -11.36 -21.50 -6.94
C ARG A 57 -11.11 -20.68 -8.21
N GLN A 58 -11.94 -20.85 -9.24
CA GLN A 58 -11.81 -20.06 -10.48
C GLN A 58 -12.05 -18.58 -10.23
N ILE A 59 -13.09 -18.22 -9.45
CA ILE A 59 -13.38 -16.84 -9.08
C ILE A 59 -12.19 -16.23 -8.32
N ALA A 60 -11.60 -16.96 -7.36
CA ALA A 60 -10.46 -16.50 -6.60
C ALA A 60 -9.22 -16.27 -7.50
N LEU A 61 -8.98 -17.16 -8.46
CA LEU A 61 -7.90 -17.01 -9.43
C LEU A 61 -8.10 -15.80 -10.35
N GLU A 62 -9.33 -15.58 -10.85
CA GLU A 62 -9.64 -14.40 -11.67
C GLU A 62 -9.48 -13.10 -10.89
N GLN A 63 -9.89 -13.08 -9.62
CA GLN A 63 -9.69 -11.93 -8.74
C GLN A 63 -8.21 -11.65 -8.51
N GLN A 64 -7.43 -12.68 -8.22
CA GLN A 64 -5.98 -12.56 -8.05
C GLN A 64 -5.28 -12.04 -9.31
N GLN A 65 -5.69 -12.52 -10.49
CA GLN A 65 -5.14 -12.03 -11.76
C GLN A 65 -5.45 -10.56 -12.00
N LYS A 66 -6.69 -10.12 -11.74
CA LYS A 66 -7.09 -8.71 -11.87
C LYS A 66 -6.31 -7.79 -10.91
N GLU A 67 -6.16 -8.21 -9.66
CA GLU A 67 -5.38 -7.47 -8.67
C GLU A 67 -3.90 -7.34 -9.10
N GLU A 68 -3.33 -8.39 -9.66
CA GLU A 68 -1.96 -8.38 -10.16
C GLU A 68 -1.81 -7.47 -11.39
N GLU A 69 -2.76 -7.51 -12.33
CA GLU A 69 -2.78 -6.60 -13.49
C GLU A 69 -2.91 -5.13 -13.05
N GLU A 70 -3.76 -4.83 -12.06
CA GLU A 70 -3.90 -3.47 -11.53
C GLU A 70 -2.59 -3.00 -10.87
N LYS A 71 -1.96 -3.84 -10.04
CA LYS A 71 -0.66 -3.53 -9.43
C LYS A 71 0.43 -3.27 -10.48
N GLN A 72 0.46 -4.06 -11.55
CA GLN A 72 1.41 -3.86 -12.65
C GLN A 72 1.16 -2.55 -13.39
N LYS A 73 -0.11 -2.19 -13.65
CA LYS A 73 -0.47 -0.90 -14.27
C LYS A 73 -0.08 0.29 -13.39
N GLU A 74 -0.34 0.21 -12.09
CA GLU A 74 0.08 1.24 -11.14
C GLU A 74 1.61 1.35 -11.05
N ALA A 75 2.32 0.24 -11.00
CA ALA A 75 3.78 0.22 -11.01
C ALA A 75 4.34 0.84 -12.29
N GLN A 76 3.77 0.50 -13.45
CA GLN A 76 4.16 1.07 -14.73
C GLN A 76 3.90 2.59 -14.76
N LYS A 77 2.74 3.05 -14.29
CA LYS A 77 2.43 4.49 -14.18
C LYS A 77 3.48 5.21 -13.30
N ARG A 78 3.82 4.67 -12.13
CA ARG A 78 4.85 5.25 -11.25
C ARG A 78 6.22 5.34 -11.95
N ILE A 79 6.61 4.30 -12.69
CA ILE A 79 7.85 4.31 -13.48
C ILE A 79 7.81 5.44 -14.52
N GLU A 80 6.72 5.59 -15.24
CA GLU A 80 6.56 6.65 -16.26
C GLU A 80 6.62 8.05 -15.63
N GLN A 81 5.93 8.28 -14.51
CA GLN A 81 5.95 9.54 -13.77
C GLN A 81 7.36 9.91 -13.30
N THR A 82 8.16 8.92 -12.86
CA THR A 82 9.52 9.16 -12.32
C THR A 82 10.62 9.15 -13.38
N ASN A 83 10.37 8.62 -14.57
CA ASN A 83 11.37 8.58 -15.65
C ASN A 83 11.39 9.85 -16.53
N ARG A 84 10.41 10.73 -16.38
CA ARG A 84 10.29 12.00 -17.13
C ARG A 84 10.62 13.22 -16.29
N GLU A 85 10.82 14.37 -16.92
CA GLU A 85 10.92 15.64 -16.24
C GLU A 85 9.54 16.04 -15.67
N PHE A 86 9.55 16.72 -14.51
CA PHE A 86 8.31 17.32 -13.98
C PHE A 86 7.93 18.56 -14.80
N THR A 87 6.64 18.74 -15.04
CA THR A 87 6.11 19.99 -15.58
C THR A 87 6.24 21.11 -14.56
N GLU A 88 6.14 22.36 -15.00
CA GLU A 88 6.18 23.50 -14.07
C GLU A 88 4.99 23.51 -13.10
N GLU A 89 3.83 22.99 -13.55
CA GLU A 89 2.64 22.85 -12.70
C GLU A 89 2.85 21.78 -11.62
N GLU A 90 3.47 20.65 -11.96
CA GLU A 90 3.82 19.62 -10.98
C GLU A 90 4.82 20.13 -9.95
N LYS A 91 5.85 20.87 -10.39
CA LYS A 91 6.80 21.53 -9.51
C LYS A 91 6.11 22.52 -8.58
N ASP A 92 5.16 23.31 -9.12
CA ASP A 92 4.39 24.26 -8.31
C ASP A 92 3.50 23.56 -7.29
N ARG A 93 2.83 22.46 -7.66
CA ARG A 93 2.03 21.63 -6.74
C ARG A 93 2.87 21.09 -5.58
N ILE A 94 4.11 20.65 -5.84
CA ILE A 94 5.02 20.14 -4.80
C ILE A 94 5.50 21.31 -3.91
N LEU A 95 5.95 22.41 -4.49
CA LEU A 95 6.42 23.59 -3.73
C LEU A 95 5.33 24.20 -2.85
N HIS A 96 4.09 24.09 -3.29
CA HIS A 96 2.93 24.65 -2.60
C HIS A 96 2.02 23.56 -1.98
N ILE A 97 2.58 22.40 -1.69
CA ILE A 97 1.88 21.26 -1.07
C ILE A 97 1.13 21.63 0.22
N TYR A 98 1.59 22.67 0.91
CA TYR A 98 0.99 23.16 2.15
C TYR A 98 -0.26 24.02 1.94
N ARG A 99 -0.55 24.44 0.72
CA ARG A 99 -1.75 25.23 0.42
C ARG A 99 -2.99 24.39 0.63
N SER A 100 -3.99 25.00 1.25
CA SER A 100 -5.32 24.41 1.36
C SER A 100 -5.91 24.14 -0.02
N THR A 101 -6.48 22.97 -0.18
CA THR A 101 -7.25 22.59 -1.35
C THR A 101 -8.73 22.46 -1.04
N GLY A 102 -9.13 22.73 0.21
CA GLY A 102 -10.46 22.45 0.73
C GLY A 102 -10.70 20.98 1.11
N GLU A 103 -9.71 20.11 0.88
CA GLU A 103 -9.73 18.72 1.32
C GLU A 103 -8.61 18.46 2.33
N LYS A 104 -8.91 17.64 3.35
CA LYS A 104 -7.89 17.21 4.31
C LYS A 104 -7.02 16.14 3.68
N ARG A 105 -5.73 16.44 3.52
CA ARG A 105 -4.73 15.52 2.98
C ARG A 105 -3.47 15.48 3.84
N VAL A 106 -2.87 14.32 3.95
CA VAL A 106 -1.66 14.11 4.73
C VAL A 106 -0.62 13.32 3.93
N PHE A 107 0.62 13.76 4.02
CA PHE A 107 1.79 13.13 3.45
C PHE A 107 2.67 12.65 4.60
N LEU A 108 2.72 11.35 4.82
CA LEU A 108 3.68 10.76 5.76
C LEU A 108 5.05 10.74 5.09
N THR A 109 6.05 11.30 5.75
CA THR A 109 7.41 11.34 5.22
C THR A 109 8.42 10.83 6.23
N PHE A 110 9.39 10.04 5.77
CA PHE A 110 10.45 9.44 6.56
C PHE A 110 11.81 9.82 6.00
N ASP A 111 12.69 10.34 6.85
CA ASP A 111 14.03 10.75 6.50
C ASP A 111 15.09 9.79 7.07
N ASP A 112 16.31 9.84 6.54
CA ASP A 112 17.51 9.14 7.01
C ASP A 112 17.58 7.63 6.78
N GLY A 113 16.55 7.03 6.25
CA GLY A 113 16.54 5.61 5.87
C GLY A 113 17.34 5.30 4.58
N PRO A 114 17.27 4.04 4.13
CA PRO A 114 16.67 2.92 4.84
C PRO A 114 17.58 2.34 5.95
N SER A 115 16.98 1.86 7.03
CA SER A 115 17.66 1.13 8.09
C SER A 115 17.17 -0.32 8.20
N LYS A 116 18.07 -1.26 8.56
CA LYS A 116 17.71 -2.68 8.70
C LYS A 116 16.77 -2.95 9.88
N SER A 117 16.78 -2.09 10.89
CA SER A 117 16.05 -2.29 12.15
C SER A 117 14.65 -1.68 12.15
N VAL A 118 14.43 -0.56 11.47
CA VAL A 118 13.19 0.23 11.58
C VAL A 118 12.43 0.25 10.26
N THR A 119 13.08 0.51 9.13
CA THR A 119 12.41 0.60 7.83
C THR A 119 11.53 -0.62 7.51
N PRO A 120 11.97 -1.90 7.72
CA PRO A 120 11.12 -3.06 7.45
C PRO A 120 9.84 -3.07 8.29
N LEU A 121 9.91 -2.66 9.56
CA LEU A 121 8.77 -2.62 10.47
C LEU A 121 7.74 -1.57 10.02
N ILE A 122 8.24 -0.39 9.61
CA ILE A 122 7.39 0.68 9.05
C ILE A 122 6.71 0.21 7.76
N LEU A 123 7.43 -0.44 6.85
CA LEU A 123 6.87 -0.97 5.61
C LEU A 123 5.79 -2.03 5.85
N ASP A 124 6.04 -2.97 6.78
CA ASP A 124 5.05 -3.99 7.15
C ASP A 124 3.76 -3.35 7.67
N LEU A 125 3.89 -2.35 8.53
CA LEU A 125 2.74 -1.62 9.07
C LEU A 125 2.00 -0.81 8.01
N LEU A 126 2.72 -0.04 7.18
CA LEU A 126 2.10 0.74 6.10
C LEU A 126 1.36 -0.16 5.10
N LYS A 127 1.90 -1.36 4.84
CA LYS A 127 1.24 -2.37 4.00
C LYS A 127 -0.02 -2.90 4.66
N GLN A 128 0.04 -3.26 5.95
CA GLN A 128 -1.12 -3.72 6.72
C GLN A 128 -2.22 -2.66 6.75
N GLU A 129 -1.85 -1.40 6.94
CA GLU A 129 -2.77 -0.26 6.98
C GLU A 129 -3.19 0.23 5.59
N ASN A 130 -2.66 -0.33 4.51
CA ASN A 130 -2.88 0.15 3.13
C ASN A 130 -2.62 1.66 2.98
N VAL A 131 -1.53 2.14 3.59
CA VAL A 131 -1.07 3.54 3.54
C VAL A 131 0.22 3.63 2.75
N LYS A 132 0.35 4.66 1.91
CA LYS A 132 1.59 4.96 1.19
C LYS A 132 2.25 6.20 1.76
N ALA A 133 3.57 6.26 1.65
CA ALA A 133 4.40 7.31 2.21
C ALA A 133 5.47 7.78 1.21
N THR A 134 6.22 8.82 1.59
CA THR A 134 7.41 9.27 0.87
C THR A 134 8.64 9.05 1.75
N PHE A 135 9.63 8.33 1.23
CA PHE A 135 10.91 8.08 1.91
C PHE A 135 12.00 8.97 1.30
N PHE A 136 12.59 9.83 2.12
CA PHE A 136 13.74 10.66 1.76
C PHE A 136 15.01 9.91 2.14
N VAL A 137 15.51 9.11 1.21
CA VAL A 137 16.60 8.17 1.47
C VAL A 137 17.97 8.83 1.41
N LEU A 138 18.87 8.40 2.29
CA LEU A 138 20.31 8.70 2.20
C LEU A 138 20.98 7.74 1.22
N GLY A 139 21.77 8.29 0.30
CA GLY A 139 22.44 7.50 -0.71
C GLY A 139 23.40 6.45 -0.13
N ASN A 140 24.10 6.79 0.96
CA ASN A 140 24.96 5.84 1.67
C ASN A 140 24.16 4.66 2.23
N ASN A 141 22.99 4.93 2.87
CA ASN A 141 22.14 3.89 3.42
C ASN A 141 21.47 3.05 2.32
N THR A 142 21.07 3.68 1.22
CA THR A 142 20.56 3.02 0.00
C THR A 142 21.57 2.01 -0.54
N LYS A 143 22.84 2.41 -0.66
CA LYS A 143 23.90 1.52 -1.12
C LYS A 143 24.09 0.29 -0.25
N TYR A 144 23.92 0.42 1.07
CA TYR A 144 24.04 -0.70 2.01
C TYR A 144 22.77 -1.55 2.14
N ASN A 145 21.61 -1.00 1.78
CA ASN A 145 20.33 -1.67 1.92
C ASN A 145 19.46 -1.52 0.64
N PRO A 146 19.98 -1.90 -0.55
CA PRO A 146 19.27 -1.68 -1.81
C PRO A 146 17.93 -2.40 -1.88
N ASP A 147 17.82 -3.58 -1.26
CA ASP A 147 16.59 -4.37 -1.24
C ASP A 147 15.45 -3.65 -0.49
N LEU A 148 15.76 -2.81 0.50
CA LEU A 148 14.76 -2.02 1.22
C LEU A 148 14.22 -0.90 0.34
N VAL A 149 15.07 -0.16 -0.38
CA VAL A 149 14.65 0.88 -1.33
C VAL A 149 13.80 0.26 -2.47
N LYS A 150 14.22 -0.91 -2.96
CA LYS A 150 13.42 -1.65 -3.93
C LYS A 150 12.04 -2.01 -3.38
N ARG A 151 11.97 -2.50 -2.13
CA ARG A 151 10.73 -2.83 -1.45
C ARG A 151 9.85 -1.60 -1.25
N GLU A 152 10.41 -0.46 -0.80
CA GLU A 152 9.70 0.82 -0.69
C GLU A 152 9.01 1.18 -2.01
N PHE A 153 9.74 1.10 -3.13
CA PHE A 153 9.21 1.41 -4.45
C PHE A 153 8.14 0.41 -4.90
N GLU A 154 8.39 -0.89 -4.77
CA GLU A 154 7.47 -1.96 -5.19
C GLU A 154 6.15 -1.92 -4.39
N GLU A 155 6.21 -1.56 -3.11
CA GLU A 155 5.04 -1.37 -2.25
C GLU A 155 4.29 -0.05 -2.52
N GLY A 156 4.78 0.80 -3.45
CA GLY A 156 4.08 1.99 -3.95
C GLY A 156 4.41 3.28 -3.20
N HIS A 157 5.46 3.29 -2.40
CA HIS A 157 5.97 4.50 -1.77
C HIS A 157 6.80 5.33 -2.76
N TYR A 158 6.81 6.66 -2.56
CA TYR A 158 7.67 7.54 -3.36
C TYR A 158 9.08 7.60 -2.75
N ILE A 159 10.11 7.37 -3.59
CA ILE A 159 11.51 7.49 -3.17
C ILE A 159 12.00 8.87 -3.50
N ALA A 160 12.25 9.67 -2.49
CA ALA A 160 12.82 11.00 -2.56
C ALA A 160 14.29 10.99 -2.12
N ASN A 161 14.97 12.10 -2.29
CA ASN A 161 16.41 12.22 -2.08
C ASN A 161 16.74 13.08 -0.85
N HIS A 162 17.60 12.57 0.06
CA HIS A 162 18.04 13.29 1.27
C HIS A 162 19.56 13.59 1.29
N GLY A 163 20.22 13.54 0.13
CA GLY A 163 21.66 13.61 0.03
C GLY A 163 22.32 12.26 0.29
N TYR A 164 23.64 12.21 0.12
CA TYR A 164 24.39 10.96 0.20
C TYR A 164 24.94 10.70 1.59
N THR A 165 25.60 11.70 2.17
CA THR A 165 26.38 11.57 3.43
C THR A 165 25.65 12.04 4.67
N HIS A 166 24.65 12.92 4.55
CA HIS A 166 24.04 13.70 5.63
C HIS A 166 25.03 14.59 6.41
N LYS A 167 26.27 14.75 5.93
CA LYS A 167 27.28 15.63 6.59
C LYS A 167 27.10 17.05 6.14
N TYR A 168 26.64 17.93 7.00
CA TYR A 168 26.34 19.33 6.67
C TYR A 168 27.53 20.09 6.06
N SER A 169 28.75 19.84 6.56
CA SER A 169 29.97 20.45 6.00
C SER A 169 30.28 19.96 4.58
N THR A 170 29.81 18.79 4.19
CA THR A 170 29.94 18.26 2.83
C THR A 170 28.79 18.73 1.95
N VAL A 171 27.56 18.49 2.40
CA VAL A 171 26.33 18.84 1.64
C VAL A 171 26.29 20.35 1.33
N TYR A 172 26.68 21.19 2.28
CA TYR A 172 26.57 22.66 2.20
C TYR A 172 27.90 23.37 1.95
N ALA A 173 28.93 22.66 1.44
CA ALA A 173 30.19 23.25 1.07
C ALA A 173 30.03 24.27 -0.08
N SER A 174 29.19 23.93 -1.06
CA SER A 174 28.78 24.83 -2.15
C SER A 174 27.47 24.32 -2.76
N PRO A 175 26.79 25.08 -3.62
CA PRO A 175 25.63 24.60 -4.39
C PRO A 175 25.95 23.37 -5.24
N GLU A 176 27.12 23.32 -5.86
CA GLU A 176 27.61 22.21 -6.65
C GLU A 176 27.80 20.94 -5.79
N ALA A 177 28.32 21.09 -4.57
CA ALA A 177 28.48 19.99 -3.62
C ALA A 177 27.10 19.43 -3.20
N THR A 178 26.11 20.27 -3.02
CA THR A 178 24.72 19.82 -2.76
C THR A 178 24.17 19.02 -3.95
N LEU A 179 24.40 19.49 -5.18
CA LEU A 179 23.99 18.75 -6.39
C LEU A 179 24.77 17.43 -6.54
N GLU A 180 26.04 17.39 -6.18
CA GLU A 180 26.84 16.16 -6.20
C GLU A 180 26.32 15.13 -5.19
N GLU A 181 26.00 15.53 -3.97
CA GLU A 181 25.33 14.70 -2.95
C GLU A 181 23.99 14.14 -3.46
N TYR A 182 23.19 14.98 -4.13
CA TYR A 182 21.97 14.54 -4.80
C TYR A 182 22.27 13.52 -5.90
N ASN A 183 23.25 13.75 -6.76
CA ASN A 183 23.57 12.88 -7.89
C ASN A 183 24.09 11.50 -7.43
N PHE A 184 24.92 11.44 -6.40
CA PHE A 184 25.37 10.17 -5.82
C PHE A 184 24.21 9.36 -5.23
N THR A 185 23.27 10.03 -4.54
CA THR A 185 22.07 9.38 -4.02
C THR A 185 21.17 8.92 -5.14
N GLN A 186 20.99 9.74 -6.18
CA GLN A 186 20.20 9.39 -7.35
C GLN A 186 20.74 8.14 -8.05
N GLN A 187 22.08 8.01 -8.15
CA GLN A 187 22.69 6.81 -8.70
C GLN A 187 22.49 5.59 -7.81
N ALA A 188 22.63 5.74 -6.48
CA ALA A 188 22.36 4.65 -5.55
C ALA A 188 20.89 4.16 -5.64
N ILE A 189 19.93 5.08 -5.78
CA ILE A 189 18.51 4.72 -5.99
C ILE A 189 18.32 3.95 -7.30
N ARG A 190 18.91 4.42 -8.40
CA ARG A 190 18.83 3.74 -9.71
C ARG A 190 19.37 2.32 -9.66
N ASP A 191 20.51 2.15 -8.99
CA ASP A 191 21.15 0.85 -8.85
C ASP A 191 20.29 -0.10 -7.99
N ALA A 192 19.72 0.41 -6.89
CA ALA A 192 18.82 -0.34 -6.02
C ALA A 192 17.54 -0.79 -6.74
N LEU A 193 16.96 0.08 -7.57
CA LEU A 193 15.74 -0.21 -8.33
C LEU A 193 15.98 -1.02 -9.60
N GLY A 194 17.23 -1.14 -10.05
CA GLY A 194 17.56 -1.68 -11.38
C GLY A 194 16.96 -0.84 -12.52
N ASN A 195 16.65 0.43 -12.26
CA ASN A 195 16.04 1.36 -13.23
C ASN A 195 16.90 2.61 -13.42
N GLN A 196 17.74 2.61 -14.45
CA GLN A 196 18.68 3.70 -14.75
C GLN A 196 17.98 5.01 -15.21
N ASN A 197 16.71 4.96 -15.55
CA ASN A 197 15.94 6.14 -15.96
C ASN A 197 15.21 6.81 -14.78
N TYR A 198 15.17 6.16 -13.60
CA TYR A 198 14.51 6.71 -12.43
C TYR A 198 15.08 8.08 -12.06
N LYS A 199 14.19 9.06 -11.83
CA LYS A 199 14.53 10.44 -11.47
C LYS A 199 13.72 10.85 -10.26
N SER A 200 14.33 10.76 -9.05
CA SER A 200 13.77 11.37 -7.86
C SER A 200 14.01 12.88 -7.89
N LYS A 201 13.08 13.65 -8.36
CA LYS A 201 13.24 15.12 -8.50
C LYS A 201 12.84 15.90 -7.27
N VAL A 202 12.60 15.22 -6.17
CA VAL A 202 12.27 15.83 -4.89
C VAL A 202 13.42 15.61 -3.92
N PHE A 203 13.93 16.72 -3.37
CA PHE A 203 15.04 16.76 -2.44
C PHE A 203 14.62 17.35 -1.12
N ARG A 204 14.97 16.75 0.00
CA ARG A 204 14.87 17.36 1.32
C ARG A 204 16.26 17.65 1.84
N PHE A 205 16.46 18.90 2.24
CA PHE A 205 17.72 19.36 2.81
C PHE A 205 17.94 18.72 4.19
N PRO A 206 19.08 18.07 4.47
CA PRO A 206 19.46 17.68 5.82
C PRO A 206 19.30 18.83 6.83
N GLY A 207 18.41 18.63 7.84
CA GLY A 207 18.05 19.68 8.80
C GLY A 207 17.18 20.79 8.22
N GLY A 208 16.43 20.54 7.14
CA GLY A 208 15.51 21.46 6.49
C GLY A 208 16.18 22.55 5.64
N SER A 209 15.43 23.18 4.75
CA SER A 209 15.95 24.18 3.80
C SER A 209 16.14 25.57 4.39
N ASN A 210 15.69 25.81 5.61
CA ASN A 210 15.72 27.12 6.26
C ASN A 210 16.45 27.07 7.61
N GLY A 211 17.03 28.21 7.99
CA GLY A 211 17.63 28.41 9.30
C GLY A 211 18.97 27.74 9.54
N GLY A 212 19.52 27.92 10.74
CA GLY A 212 20.78 27.32 11.19
C GLY A 212 22.04 27.95 10.60
N TYR A 213 23.18 27.40 11.00
CA TYR A 213 24.51 27.91 10.61
C TYR A 213 24.71 27.96 9.08
N TYR A 214 24.14 26.98 8.35
CA TYR A 214 24.25 26.86 6.89
C TYR A 214 23.13 27.58 6.11
N HIS A 215 22.39 28.48 6.72
CA HIS A 215 21.22 29.12 6.08
C HIS A 215 21.53 29.68 4.68
N THR A 216 22.57 30.53 4.55
CA THR A 216 22.93 31.13 3.26
C THR A 216 23.33 30.08 2.22
N ALA A 217 24.13 29.06 2.61
CA ALA A 217 24.50 27.97 1.72
C ALA A 217 23.28 27.18 1.24
N LYS A 218 22.34 26.90 2.15
CA LYS A 218 21.07 26.24 1.81
C LYS A 218 20.24 27.05 0.81
N GLN A 219 20.13 28.38 0.98
CA GLN A 219 19.40 29.23 0.04
C GLN A 219 20.04 29.24 -1.36
N ASN A 220 21.36 29.32 -1.44
CA ASN A 220 22.11 29.24 -2.70
C ASN A 220 21.92 27.85 -3.37
N SER A 221 22.06 26.78 -2.59
CA SER A 221 21.82 25.42 -3.07
C SER A 221 20.38 25.19 -3.55
N LYS A 222 19.41 25.80 -2.87
CA LYS A 222 17.99 25.74 -3.25
C LYS A 222 17.74 26.33 -4.64
N ALA A 223 18.32 27.51 -4.92
CA ALA A 223 18.24 28.13 -6.25
C ALA A 223 18.89 27.25 -7.31
N TYR A 224 20.10 26.76 -7.02
CA TYR A 224 20.88 25.91 -7.93
C TYR A 224 20.22 24.57 -8.26
N LEU A 225 19.66 23.89 -7.26
CA LEU A 225 18.89 22.65 -7.48
C LEU A 225 17.65 22.89 -8.35
N ARG A 226 16.96 24.03 -8.14
CA ARG A 226 15.80 24.39 -8.96
C ARG A 226 16.16 24.61 -10.43
N GLU A 227 17.30 25.25 -10.71
CA GLU A 227 17.83 25.41 -12.07
C GLU A 227 18.15 24.05 -12.72
N ASN A 228 18.48 23.04 -11.91
CA ASN A 228 18.69 21.66 -12.35
C ASN A 228 17.39 20.80 -12.33
N GLY A 229 16.22 21.43 -12.23
CA GLY A 229 14.93 20.76 -12.29
C GLY A 229 14.54 19.98 -11.02
N ILE A 230 15.24 20.20 -9.90
CA ILE A 230 15.04 19.53 -8.62
C ILE A 230 14.22 20.43 -7.70
N VAL A 231 13.13 19.90 -7.15
CA VAL A 231 12.24 20.60 -6.23
C VAL A 231 12.60 20.22 -4.80
N HIS A 232 12.69 21.20 -3.89
CA HIS A 232 12.85 20.88 -2.48
C HIS A 232 11.50 20.78 -1.78
N LEU A 233 11.44 19.92 -0.76
CA LEU A 233 10.25 19.75 0.08
C LEU A 233 10.65 19.64 1.56
N ASP A 234 10.23 20.62 2.35
CA ASP A 234 10.32 20.60 3.82
C ASP A 234 9.04 19.95 4.42
N TRP A 235 8.64 20.38 5.59
CA TRP A 235 7.46 19.89 6.33
C TRP A 235 6.74 21.06 7.02
N ASN A 236 5.51 20.83 7.44
CA ASN A 236 4.74 21.77 8.25
C ASN A 236 4.14 21.13 9.52
N CYS A 237 4.51 19.88 9.77
CA CYS A 237 4.15 19.09 10.95
C CYS A 237 5.30 18.15 11.29
N LEU A 238 5.59 17.93 12.56
CA LEU A 238 6.72 17.11 12.99
C LEU A 238 6.42 16.35 14.28
N SER A 239 6.93 15.14 14.37
CA SER A 239 6.86 14.27 15.55
C SER A 239 7.89 14.65 16.62
N LYS A 240 8.98 15.35 16.24
CA LYS A 240 10.18 15.60 17.04
C LYS A 240 10.92 14.33 17.49
N ASP A 241 10.84 13.26 16.72
CA ASP A 241 11.53 12.00 16.97
C ASP A 241 13.07 12.12 16.88
N ALA A 242 13.58 13.19 16.24
CA ALA A 242 15.00 13.56 16.23
C ALA A 242 15.35 14.68 17.24
N GLU A 243 14.39 15.19 18.01
CA GLU A 243 14.57 16.32 18.93
C GLU A 243 14.41 15.97 20.41
N GLY A 244 14.64 14.68 20.78
CA GLY A 244 14.69 14.22 22.18
C GLY A 244 13.36 13.81 22.78
N ALA A 245 12.28 13.70 22.01
CA ALA A 245 11.07 13.02 22.47
C ALA A 245 11.38 11.52 22.67
N ASN A 246 11.04 10.99 23.84
CA ASN A 246 11.48 9.68 24.31
C ASN A 246 10.33 8.69 24.61
N THR A 247 9.11 9.05 24.25
CA THR A 247 7.93 8.18 24.31
C THR A 247 7.06 8.37 23.07
N LYS A 248 6.33 7.34 22.66
CA LYS A 248 5.40 7.43 21.52
C LYS A 248 4.28 8.45 21.76
N GLU A 249 3.83 8.60 23.00
CA GLU A 249 2.82 9.58 23.40
C GLU A 249 3.32 11.02 23.20
N ALA A 250 4.59 11.29 23.54
CA ALA A 250 5.21 12.58 23.32
C ALA A 250 5.37 12.89 21.81
N LEU A 251 5.74 11.89 21.01
CA LEU A 251 5.78 12.02 19.54
C LEU A 251 4.40 12.33 18.98
N MET A 252 3.38 11.59 19.42
CA MET A 252 1.99 11.80 18.97
C MET A 252 1.48 13.20 19.37
N GLN A 253 1.75 13.66 20.59
CA GLN A 253 1.35 14.99 21.05
C GLN A 253 2.02 16.10 20.20
N ASN A 254 3.32 15.95 19.87
CA ASN A 254 4.02 16.89 18.99
C ASN A 254 3.39 16.95 17.60
N VAL A 255 2.97 15.81 17.03
CA VAL A 255 2.25 15.80 15.76
C VAL A 255 0.93 16.58 15.89
N ILE A 256 0.13 16.32 16.93
CA ILE A 256 -1.15 17.00 17.17
C ILE A 256 -0.93 18.52 17.28
N ASP A 257 0.03 18.93 18.10
CA ASP A 257 0.32 20.35 18.38
C ASP A 257 0.81 21.09 17.13
N THR A 258 1.70 20.46 16.35
CA THR A 258 2.27 21.07 15.15
C THR A 258 1.36 20.99 13.94
N MET A 259 0.47 20.01 13.90
CA MET A 259 -0.54 19.89 12.85
C MET A 259 -1.60 20.98 12.96
N GLY A 260 -2.14 21.21 14.17
CA GLY A 260 -3.20 22.19 14.39
C GLY A 260 -4.40 21.98 13.47
N ASP A 261 -4.93 23.05 12.91
CA ASP A 261 -6.09 23.05 12.00
C ASP A 261 -5.74 22.98 10.50
N LYS A 262 -4.50 22.59 10.17
CA LYS A 262 -4.04 22.52 8.78
C LYS A 262 -4.79 21.39 8.05
N ASP A 263 -5.25 21.68 6.84
CA ASP A 263 -5.91 20.69 5.96
C ASP A 263 -4.94 20.03 4.96
N SER A 264 -3.75 20.58 4.78
CA SER A 264 -2.67 19.95 3.98
C SER A 264 -1.41 19.83 4.83
N VAL A 265 -1.05 18.59 5.18
CA VAL A 265 -0.05 18.29 6.20
C VAL A 265 1.06 17.39 5.63
N VAL A 266 2.31 17.83 5.76
CA VAL A 266 3.51 17.02 5.51
C VAL A 266 4.17 16.76 6.86
N ILE A 267 4.16 15.51 7.30
CA ILE A 267 4.68 15.11 8.61
C ILE A 267 6.12 14.63 8.47
N LEU A 268 7.04 15.29 9.18
CA LEU A 268 8.42 14.83 9.32
C LEU A 268 8.50 13.76 10.39
N MET A 269 9.04 12.62 10.00
CA MET A 269 9.44 11.49 10.83
C MET A 269 10.74 10.92 10.28
N HIS A 270 11.34 9.97 11.00
CA HIS A 270 12.57 9.32 10.56
C HIS A 270 12.44 7.78 10.67
N ASP A 271 13.13 7.06 9.77
CA ASP A 271 13.23 5.59 9.77
C ASP A 271 14.69 5.10 9.95
N ALA A 272 15.55 5.98 10.51
CA ALA A 272 16.90 5.61 10.92
C ALA A 272 16.88 4.52 12.02
N SER A 273 18.02 3.87 12.23
CA SER A 273 18.13 2.65 13.05
C SER A 273 17.75 2.80 14.52
N ASP A 274 17.73 4.02 15.04
CA ASP A 274 17.37 4.38 16.41
C ASP A 274 15.92 4.88 16.59
N LYS A 275 15.10 4.89 15.52
CA LYS A 275 13.76 5.48 15.48
C LYS A 275 12.63 4.48 15.72
N ILE A 276 12.83 3.54 16.64
CA ILE A 276 11.81 2.52 16.95
C ILE A 276 10.50 3.14 17.48
N LEU A 277 10.60 4.25 18.24
CA LEU A 277 9.42 4.95 18.75
C LEU A 277 8.55 5.54 17.65
N THR A 278 9.13 5.93 16.52
CA THR A 278 8.38 6.36 15.34
C THR A 278 7.49 5.22 14.83
N TYR A 279 8.05 4.01 14.68
CA TYR A 279 7.27 2.84 14.32
C TYR A 279 6.16 2.55 15.35
N GLU A 280 6.46 2.60 16.65
CA GLU A 280 5.49 2.33 17.71
C GLU A 280 4.34 3.35 17.77
N MET A 281 4.58 4.60 17.35
CA MET A 281 3.57 5.66 17.27
C MET A 281 2.65 5.50 16.05
N LEU A 282 3.13 4.95 14.93
CA LEU A 282 2.44 4.98 13.64
C LEU A 282 1.02 4.42 13.64
N PRO A 283 0.68 3.30 14.34
CA PRO A 283 -0.70 2.81 14.38
C PRO A 283 -1.67 3.84 14.95
N ASP A 284 -1.28 4.50 16.05
CA ASP A 284 -2.08 5.52 16.71
C ASP A 284 -2.23 6.76 15.82
N LEU A 285 -1.14 7.16 15.14
CA LEU A 285 -1.13 8.29 14.21
C LEU A 285 -2.04 8.04 13.00
N ILE A 286 -1.96 6.88 12.37
CA ILE A 286 -2.78 6.54 11.20
C ILE A 286 -4.27 6.52 11.58
N SER A 287 -4.61 5.91 12.72
CA SER A 287 -5.98 5.91 13.25
C SER A 287 -6.51 7.32 13.47
N TYR A 288 -5.73 8.15 14.19
CA TYR A 288 -6.08 9.55 14.47
C TYR A 288 -6.32 10.36 13.18
N LEU A 289 -5.43 10.24 12.20
CA LEU A 289 -5.56 10.97 10.92
C LEU A 289 -6.82 10.54 10.14
N ARG A 290 -7.15 9.24 10.14
CA ARG A 290 -8.39 8.71 9.55
C ARG A 290 -9.64 9.27 10.24
N GLU A 291 -9.64 9.26 11.58
CA GLU A 291 -10.75 9.81 12.37
C GLU A 291 -10.96 11.31 12.12
N LYS A 292 -9.86 12.04 11.87
CA LYS A 292 -9.91 13.46 11.48
C LYS A 292 -10.28 13.68 10.02
N GLY A 293 -10.44 12.62 9.22
CA GLY A 293 -10.86 12.67 7.83
C GLY A 293 -9.75 13.01 6.83
N TYR A 294 -8.47 12.81 7.20
CA TYR A 294 -7.37 13.01 6.26
C TYR A 294 -7.25 11.88 5.26
N LYS A 295 -7.02 12.23 3.99
CA LYS A 295 -6.65 11.31 2.91
C LYS A 295 -5.13 11.20 2.86
N PHE A 296 -4.59 9.98 2.93
CA PHE A 296 -3.16 9.74 2.77
C PHE A 296 -2.76 9.86 1.31
N GLN A 297 -1.73 10.65 1.06
CA GLN A 297 -1.18 10.91 -0.27
C GLN A 297 0.34 10.80 -0.27
N THR A 298 0.92 10.62 -1.46
CA THR A 298 2.35 10.66 -1.73
C THR A 298 2.66 11.73 -2.79
N ILE A 299 3.93 11.89 -3.14
CA ILE A 299 4.31 12.78 -4.24
C ILE A 299 3.70 12.31 -5.58
N TYR A 300 3.45 11.01 -5.78
CA TYR A 300 2.77 10.52 -6.99
C TYR A 300 1.40 11.14 -7.21
N ASP A 301 0.67 11.46 -6.14
CA ASP A 301 -0.67 12.06 -6.21
C ASP A 301 -0.63 13.54 -6.66
N LEU A 302 0.57 14.13 -6.74
CA LEU A 302 0.81 15.48 -7.25
C LEU A 302 1.31 15.50 -8.70
N LEU A 303 1.56 14.33 -9.28
CA LEU A 303 2.05 14.13 -10.65
C LEU A 303 0.91 13.65 -11.56
N ASP A 304 0.92 14.10 -12.80
CA ASP A 304 -0.08 13.75 -13.82
C ASP A 304 0.20 12.40 -14.49
#